data_a45a14794dc57fc5845e5b31820dcf5d
#
_entry.id   a45a14794dc57fc5845e5b31820dcf5d
#
_cell.length_a   1.000
_cell.length_b   1.000
_cell.length_c   1.000
_cell.angle_alpha   90.00
_cell.angle_beta   90.00
_cell.angle_gamma   90.00
#
_symmetry.space_group_name_H-M   'P 1'
#
loop_
_entity.id
_entity.type
_entity.pdbx_description
1 polymer ?
#
loop_
_entity_poly.entity_id
_entity_poly.type
_entity_poly.pdbx_seq_one_letter_code
_entity_poly.pdbx_strand_id
1 'polypeptide(L)'
;PLFKELLDEYDGIHFKQTDGSLDFTTNVVRITNTCLKYGFVPNNQFQAVNGFTLFPKEYFCPKSYDDGKIYLTENTVTIHHFAGSWLTPKQKITERAVRMIGYDNFETILHLKKKLFSLFSK
;
A
#
# COMPACT_ATOMS: atom_id res chain seq x y z
N PRO A 1 19.22 -7.31 13.56
CA PRO A 1 19.41 -5.92 13.17
C PRO A 1 18.14 -5.31 12.55
N LEU A 2 17.64 -5.79 11.40
CA LEU A 2 16.48 -5.22 10.69
C LEU A 2 15.23 -5.10 11.58
N PHE A 3 14.80 -6.19 12.21
CA PHE A 3 13.58 -6.17 13.03
C PHE A 3 13.70 -5.27 14.27
N LYS A 4 14.90 -5.15 14.83
CA LYS A 4 15.12 -4.20 15.92
C LYS A 4 14.97 -2.77 15.42
N GLU A 5 15.57 -2.43 14.27
CA GLU A 5 15.44 -1.08 13.68
C GLU A 5 14.00 -0.75 13.34
N LEU A 6 13.24 -1.73 12.78
CA LEU A 6 11.82 -1.56 12.52
C LEU A 6 11.01 -1.30 13.78
N LEU A 7 11.32 -1.98 14.89
CA LEU A 7 10.67 -1.72 16.17
C LEU A 7 11.06 -0.34 16.71
N ASP A 8 12.35 0.00 16.67
CA ASP A 8 12.86 1.29 17.13
C ASP A 8 12.23 2.47 16.34
N GLU A 9 11.93 2.27 15.05
CA GLU A 9 11.21 3.29 14.25
C GLU A 9 9.79 3.59 14.75
N TYR A 10 9.16 2.66 15.47
CA TYR A 10 7.83 2.88 16.05
C TYR A 10 7.89 3.55 17.42
N ASP A 11 9.07 3.61 18.05
CA ASP A 11 9.24 4.32 19.31
C ASP A 11 8.98 5.82 19.11
N GLY A 12 8.02 6.34 19.84
CA GLY A 12 7.63 7.75 19.74
C GLY A 12 6.75 8.12 18.54
N ILE A 13 6.39 7.15 17.69
CA ILE A 13 5.41 7.39 16.61
C ILE A 13 4.00 7.16 17.14
N HIS A 14 3.16 8.18 17.02
CA HIS A 14 1.77 8.11 17.39
C HIS A 14 0.87 8.31 16.16
N PHE A 15 -0.19 7.51 16.04
CA PHE A 15 -1.18 7.69 14.98
C PHE A 15 -1.81 9.09 15.01
N LYS A 16 -2.12 9.60 16.21
CA LYS A 16 -2.56 10.98 16.40
C LYS A 16 -1.37 11.83 16.84
N GLN A 17 -1.00 12.81 16.03
CA GLN A 17 0.08 13.73 16.30
C GLN A 17 -0.29 14.78 17.35
N THR A 18 0.70 15.46 17.90
CA THR A 18 0.50 16.50 18.92
C THR A 18 -0.30 17.72 18.41
N ASP A 19 -0.23 17.99 17.10
CA ASP A 19 -1.00 19.03 16.42
C ASP A 19 -2.44 18.59 16.05
N GLY A 20 -2.83 17.35 16.40
CA GLY A 20 -4.14 16.78 16.11
C GLY A 20 -4.25 16.12 14.73
N SER A 21 -3.23 16.20 13.87
CA SER A 21 -3.20 15.48 12.60
C SER A 21 -3.06 13.98 12.80
N LEU A 22 -3.37 13.19 11.76
CA LEU A 22 -3.25 11.74 11.78
C LEU A 22 -2.13 11.27 10.85
N ASP A 23 -1.27 10.38 11.34
CA ASP A 23 -0.25 9.74 10.54
C ASP A 23 -0.81 8.50 9.84
N PHE A 24 -1.05 8.61 8.54
CA PHE A 24 -1.51 7.52 7.69
C PHE A 24 -0.37 6.74 7.01
N THR A 25 0.87 6.97 7.40
CA THR A 25 2.02 6.21 6.87
C THR A 25 1.85 4.73 7.20
N THR A 26 1.71 3.92 6.16
CA THR A 26 1.49 2.48 6.33
C THR A 26 2.78 1.77 6.77
N ASN A 27 2.64 0.63 7.45
CA ASN A 27 3.76 -0.23 7.80
C ASN A 27 4.56 -0.67 6.56
N VAL A 28 3.91 -0.88 5.42
CA VAL A 28 4.58 -1.23 4.15
C VAL A 28 5.58 -0.15 3.74
N VAL A 29 5.21 1.12 3.81
CA VAL A 29 6.11 2.25 3.50
C VAL A 29 7.30 2.26 4.45
N ARG A 30 7.07 2.11 5.77
CA ARG A 30 8.15 2.10 6.77
C ARG A 30 9.12 0.94 6.56
N ILE A 31 8.58 -0.29 6.41
CA ILE A 31 9.38 -1.49 6.15
C ILE A 31 10.21 -1.32 4.86
N THR A 32 9.59 -0.82 3.80
CA THR A 32 10.29 -0.59 2.52
C THR A 32 11.44 0.40 2.70
N ASN A 33 11.19 1.54 3.36
CA ASN A 33 12.21 2.56 3.59
C ASN A 33 13.39 2.01 4.41
N THR A 34 13.12 1.20 5.43
CA THR A 34 14.17 0.55 6.21
C THR A 34 14.93 -0.46 5.37
N CYS A 35 14.25 -1.31 4.59
CA CYS A 35 14.91 -2.26 3.70
C CYS A 35 15.81 -1.58 2.65
N LEU A 36 15.41 -0.42 2.12
CA LEU A 36 16.23 0.36 1.19
C LEU A 36 17.59 0.76 1.78
N LYS A 37 17.66 1.09 3.08
CA LYS A 37 18.91 1.40 3.79
C LYS A 37 19.90 0.21 3.77
N TYR A 38 19.38 -1.01 3.68
CA TYR A 38 20.16 -2.25 3.64
C TYR A 38 20.51 -2.71 2.23
N GLY A 39 20.14 -1.95 1.20
CA GLY A 39 20.47 -2.25 -0.20
C GLY A 39 19.37 -3.05 -0.94
N PHE A 40 18.16 -3.12 -0.38
CA PHE A 40 17.00 -3.64 -1.11
C PHE A 40 16.72 -2.84 -2.38
N VAL A 41 16.44 -3.53 -3.49
CA VAL A 41 16.00 -2.94 -4.76
C VAL A 41 14.57 -3.39 -5.04
N PRO A 42 13.58 -2.48 -5.18
CA PRO A 42 12.17 -2.83 -5.40
C PRO A 42 11.90 -3.26 -6.86
N ASN A 43 12.42 -4.42 -7.26
CA ASN A 43 12.36 -4.96 -8.61
C ASN A 43 11.55 -6.26 -8.72
N ASN A 44 10.90 -6.69 -7.64
CA ASN A 44 10.16 -7.95 -7.54
C ASN A 44 11.00 -9.21 -7.82
N GLN A 45 12.30 -9.16 -7.55
CA GLN A 45 13.20 -10.31 -7.67
C GLN A 45 13.56 -10.87 -6.30
N PHE A 46 13.95 -12.14 -6.26
CA PHE A 46 14.53 -12.73 -5.06
C PHE A 46 15.83 -11.99 -4.69
N GLN A 47 15.96 -11.59 -3.43
CA GLN A 47 17.14 -10.89 -2.92
C GLN A 47 17.48 -11.38 -1.52
N ALA A 48 18.77 -11.64 -1.30
CA ALA A 48 19.32 -11.86 0.03
C ALA A 48 20.24 -10.67 0.36
N VAL A 49 19.84 -9.86 1.33
CA VAL A 49 20.52 -8.61 1.67
C VAL A 49 20.76 -8.55 3.16
N ASN A 50 22.00 -8.31 3.56
CA ASN A 50 22.38 -7.98 4.95
C ASN A 50 21.60 -8.70 6.08
N GLY A 51 21.42 -10.03 5.94
CA GLY A 51 20.82 -10.87 6.98
C GLY A 51 19.31 -11.03 6.92
N PHE A 52 18.67 -10.63 5.83
CA PHE A 52 17.28 -10.97 5.53
C PHE A 52 17.07 -11.32 4.05
N THR A 53 15.99 -12.01 3.77
CA THR A 53 15.65 -12.49 2.42
C THR A 53 14.31 -11.89 2.00
N LEU A 54 14.25 -11.41 0.79
CA LEU A 54 13.06 -10.89 0.14
C LEU A 54 12.66 -11.80 -1.00
N PHE A 55 11.40 -12.14 -1.05
CA PHE A 55 10.84 -12.99 -2.08
C PHE A 55 10.00 -12.18 -3.07
N PRO A 56 9.92 -12.59 -4.34
CA PRO A 56 8.97 -12.04 -5.30
C PRO A 56 7.53 -12.13 -4.76
N LYS A 57 6.68 -11.21 -5.20
CA LYS A 57 5.28 -11.13 -4.74
C LYS A 57 4.48 -12.43 -4.91
N GLU A 58 4.83 -13.26 -5.91
CA GLU A 58 4.16 -14.53 -6.20
C GLU A 58 4.19 -15.52 -5.03
N TYR A 59 5.19 -15.42 -4.13
CA TYR A 59 5.29 -16.31 -2.97
C TYR A 59 4.20 -16.06 -1.93
N PHE A 60 3.92 -14.79 -1.62
CA PHE A 60 3.06 -14.44 -0.48
C PHE A 60 1.87 -13.56 -0.83
N CYS A 61 1.90 -12.90 -1.99
CA CYS A 61 0.87 -11.98 -2.43
C CYS A 61 0.64 -12.03 -3.95
N PRO A 62 0.24 -13.19 -4.51
CA PRO A 62 0.05 -13.36 -5.96
C PRO A 62 -1.17 -12.62 -6.50
N LYS A 63 -2.01 -12.05 -5.62
CA LYS A 63 -3.16 -11.26 -6.04
C LYS A 63 -2.72 -9.87 -6.48
N SER A 64 -3.09 -9.50 -7.71
CA SER A 64 -2.91 -8.14 -8.20
C SER A 64 -3.84 -7.18 -7.47
N TYR A 65 -3.30 -6.05 -7.05
CA TYR A 65 -4.09 -4.97 -6.46
C TYR A 65 -4.94 -4.25 -7.53
N ASP A 66 -4.40 -4.12 -8.75
CA ASP A 66 -5.01 -3.33 -9.83
C ASP A 66 -6.25 -3.98 -10.42
N ASP A 67 -6.16 -5.25 -10.81
CA ASP A 67 -7.26 -5.99 -11.45
C ASP A 67 -7.94 -7.02 -10.54
N GLY A 68 -7.39 -7.26 -9.35
CA GLY A 68 -7.89 -8.21 -8.37
C GLY A 68 -7.69 -9.68 -8.73
N LYS A 69 -7.02 -9.99 -9.87
CA LYS A 69 -6.75 -11.36 -10.30
C LYS A 69 -5.69 -12.01 -9.45
N ILE A 70 -5.78 -13.33 -9.35
CA ILE A 70 -4.82 -14.15 -8.60
C ILE A 70 -3.97 -14.93 -9.61
N TYR A 71 -2.66 -14.74 -9.54
CA TYR A 71 -1.66 -15.36 -10.43
C TYR A 71 -0.87 -16.40 -9.63
N LEU A 72 -1.44 -17.60 -9.47
CA LEU A 72 -0.79 -18.68 -8.74
C LEU A 72 0.38 -19.26 -9.54
N THR A 73 1.47 -19.55 -8.84
CA THR A 73 2.61 -20.30 -9.33
C THR A 73 2.90 -21.48 -8.39
N GLU A 74 3.81 -22.37 -8.77
CA GLU A 74 4.29 -23.43 -7.89
C GLU A 74 4.98 -22.91 -6.62
N ASN A 75 5.45 -21.67 -6.66
CA ASN A 75 6.10 -20.98 -5.55
C ASN A 75 5.12 -20.33 -4.57
N THR A 76 3.83 -20.30 -4.88
CA THR A 76 2.85 -19.59 -4.05
C THR A 76 2.59 -20.31 -2.74
N VAL A 77 2.87 -19.64 -1.63
CA VAL A 77 2.71 -20.16 -0.26
C VAL A 77 1.45 -19.57 0.40
N THR A 78 1.20 -18.28 0.22
CA THR A 78 0.06 -17.59 0.81
C THR A 78 -0.56 -16.58 -0.17
N ILE A 79 -1.81 -16.18 0.11
CA ILE A 79 -2.53 -15.18 -0.67
C ILE A 79 -3.04 -14.07 0.23
N HIS A 80 -2.58 -12.85 0.01
CA HIS A 80 -3.18 -11.68 0.64
C HIS A 80 -4.39 -11.20 -0.18
N HIS A 81 -5.58 -11.32 0.38
CA HIS A 81 -6.83 -11.06 -0.36
C HIS A 81 -7.23 -9.58 -0.47
N PHE A 82 -6.55 -8.67 0.23
CA PHE A 82 -6.90 -7.24 0.29
C PHE A 82 -8.37 -7.00 0.68
N ALA A 83 -8.83 -7.73 1.70
CA ALA A 83 -10.23 -7.71 2.11
C ALA A 83 -10.72 -6.35 2.63
N GLY A 84 -9.80 -5.48 3.06
CA GLY A 84 -10.12 -4.14 3.56
C GLY A 84 -11.15 -4.18 4.68
N SER A 85 -10.98 -5.08 5.67
CA SER A 85 -11.95 -5.28 6.76
C SER A 85 -12.21 -4.01 7.58
N TRP A 86 -11.20 -3.12 7.63
CA TRP A 86 -11.26 -1.82 8.31
C TRP A 86 -11.92 -0.71 7.49
N LEU A 87 -12.21 -0.94 6.22
CA LEU A 87 -12.82 0.05 5.34
C LEU A 87 -14.32 0.13 5.58
N THR A 88 -14.83 1.35 5.60
CA THR A 88 -16.27 1.61 5.60
C THR A 88 -16.91 1.14 4.29
N PRO A 89 -18.23 0.87 4.27
CA PRO A 89 -18.94 0.51 3.03
C PRO A 89 -18.72 1.52 1.89
N LYS A 90 -18.70 2.81 2.21
CA LYS A 90 -18.44 3.89 1.24
C LYS A 90 -17.05 3.77 0.62
N GLN A 91 -16.01 3.56 1.45
CA GLN A 91 -14.65 3.38 0.97
C GLN A 91 -14.50 2.13 0.09
N LYS A 92 -15.17 1.02 0.47
CA LYS A 92 -15.17 -0.20 -0.36
C LYS A 92 -15.79 0.01 -1.74
N ILE A 93 -16.86 0.79 -1.83
CA ILE A 93 -17.48 1.16 -3.12
C ILE A 93 -16.51 2.01 -3.93
N THR A 94 -15.87 2.99 -3.30
CA THR A 94 -14.88 3.85 -3.97
C THR A 94 -13.71 3.03 -4.51
N GLU A 95 -13.15 2.13 -3.71
CA GLU A 95 -12.06 1.24 -4.18
C GLU A 95 -12.47 0.36 -5.36
N ARG A 96 -13.70 -0.18 -5.32
CA ARG A 96 -14.22 -0.97 -6.46
C ARG A 96 -14.33 -0.12 -7.72
N ALA A 97 -14.81 1.12 -7.59
CA ALA A 97 -14.89 2.04 -8.71
C ALA A 97 -13.50 2.38 -9.28
N VAL A 98 -12.52 2.66 -8.41
CA VAL A 98 -11.13 2.89 -8.81
C VAL A 98 -10.55 1.71 -9.58
N ARG A 99 -10.77 0.49 -9.11
CA ARG A 99 -10.29 -0.73 -9.78
C ARG A 99 -10.93 -0.95 -11.17
N MET A 100 -12.22 -0.56 -11.34
CA MET A 100 -12.92 -0.73 -12.62
C MET A 100 -12.51 0.33 -13.64
N ILE A 101 -12.24 1.54 -13.19
CA ILE A 101 -12.00 2.71 -14.08
C ILE A 101 -10.50 2.93 -14.30
N GLY A 102 -9.64 2.41 -13.40
CA GLY A 102 -8.21 2.72 -13.30
C GLY A 102 -7.96 3.98 -12.48
N TYR A 103 -6.83 4.01 -11.78
CA TYR A 103 -6.49 5.08 -10.84
C TYR A 103 -6.40 6.45 -11.53
N ASP A 104 -5.71 6.53 -12.67
CA ASP A 104 -5.49 7.79 -13.39
C ASP A 104 -6.80 8.39 -13.90
N ASN A 105 -7.70 7.55 -14.41
CA ASN A 105 -9.02 7.98 -14.86
C ASN A 105 -9.89 8.45 -13.68
N PHE A 106 -9.79 7.76 -12.53
CA PHE A 106 -10.53 8.12 -11.34
C PHE A 106 -10.07 9.48 -10.77
N GLU A 107 -8.76 9.73 -10.69
CA GLU A 107 -8.20 11.03 -10.30
C GLU A 107 -8.66 12.15 -11.25
N THR A 108 -8.66 11.90 -12.55
CA THR A 108 -9.15 12.85 -13.55
C THR A 108 -10.63 13.20 -13.31
N ILE A 109 -11.47 12.20 -13.05
CA ILE A 109 -12.89 12.40 -12.74
C ILE A 109 -13.07 13.22 -11.45
N LEU A 110 -12.31 12.93 -10.41
CA LEU A 110 -12.36 13.67 -9.16
C LEU A 110 -11.94 15.13 -9.35
N HIS A 111 -10.89 15.37 -10.13
CA HIS A 111 -10.42 16.72 -10.43
C HIS A 111 -11.46 17.52 -11.22
N LEU A 112 -12.07 16.91 -12.24
CA LEU A 112 -13.15 17.52 -13.01
C LEU A 112 -14.36 17.86 -12.12
N LYS A 113 -14.74 16.94 -11.23
CA LYS A 113 -15.83 17.16 -10.29
C LYS A 113 -15.54 18.35 -9.35
N LYS A 114 -14.33 18.45 -8.80
CA LYS A 114 -13.91 19.59 -7.96
C LYS A 114 -13.97 20.90 -8.73
N LYS A 115 -13.49 20.91 -9.98
CA LYS A 115 -13.50 22.08 -10.85
C LYS A 115 -14.91 22.55 -11.18
N LEU A 116 -15.81 21.61 -11.51
CA LEU A 116 -17.22 21.93 -11.75
C LEU A 116 -17.88 22.52 -10.49
N PHE A 117 -17.67 21.89 -9.33
CA PHE A 117 -18.25 22.38 -8.07
C PHE A 117 -17.80 23.80 -7.73
N SER A 118 -16.54 24.15 -8.00
CA SER A 118 -16.00 25.49 -7.79
C SER A 118 -16.59 26.55 -8.72
N LEU A 119 -17.13 26.16 -9.88
CA LEU A 119 -17.79 27.06 -10.83
C LEU A 119 -19.23 27.40 -10.43
N PHE A 120 -19.87 26.49 -9.68
CA PHE A 120 -21.27 26.67 -9.24
C PHE A 120 -21.39 27.15 -7.78
N SER A 121 -20.27 27.36 -7.08
CA SER A 121 -20.21 27.83 -5.67
C SER A 121 -19.92 29.34 -5.57
N LYS A 122 -20.23 30.10 -6.62
CA LYS A 122 -20.15 31.58 -6.60
C LYS A 122 -21.52 32.19 -6.55
#